data_fbdf9a2810d4965907d870b7ee1b1cdd
#
_entry.id   fbdf9a2810d4965907d870b7ee1b1cdd
#
_cell.length_a   1.000
_cell.length_b   1.000
_cell.length_c   1.000
_cell.angle_alpha   90.00
_cell.angle_beta   90.00
_cell.angle_gamma   90.00
#
_symmetry.space_group_name_H-M   'P 1'
#
loop_
_entity.id
_entity.type
_entity.pdbx_description
1 polymer ?
#
loop_
_entity_poly.entity_id
_entity_poly.type
_entity_poly.pdbx_seq_one_letter_code
_entity_poly.pdbx_strand_id
1 'polypeptide(L)'
;REVMDAFMRNRAADLGATLINGLVTNIDTGNNYQGPYTLTYSDFSEENNKVEIKKLTVDLLVGADGANSRVAKAMDAGDYNVAVAFQERIKLPKEEMSYYENLAEMYVGKDVSPDFYGWVFPKYDHVAVGTGTMQKNQSLIKSLQEGVRNRAKKRLANGEVIKVEAHPIPEHPRPRRVVGRMALVGDAAGYVTKSSGEGIYF
;
A
#
# COMPACT_ATOMS: atom_id res chain seq x y z
N ARG A 1 6.88 -1.02 10.62
CA ARG A 1 5.48 -0.76 10.25
C ARG A 1 4.52 -1.74 10.94
N GLU A 2 4.76 -3.05 10.88
CA GLU A 2 3.89 -4.08 11.47
C GLU A 2 3.58 -3.81 12.95
N VAL A 3 4.59 -3.44 13.75
CA VAL A 3 4.41 -3.10 15.17
C VAL A 3 3.51 -1.87 15.34
N MET A 4 3.69 -0.84 14.52
CA MET A 4 2.87 0.37 14.58
C MET A 4 1.43 0.11 14.12
N ASP A 5 1.26 -0.65 13.04
CA ASP A 5 -0.07 -1.03 12.53
C ASP A 5 -0.83 -1.86 13.58
N ALA A 6 -0.15 -2.81 14.26
CA ALA A 6 -0.73 -3.59 15.35
C ALA A 6 -1.09 -2.71 16.56
N PHE A 7 -0.22 -1.80 16.95
CA PHE A 7 -0.46 -0.86 18.05
C PHE A 7 -1.70 0.00 17.77
N MET A 8 -1.80 0.61 16.59
CA MET A 8 -2.94 1.48 16.26
C MET A 8 -4.26 0.70 16.18
N ARG A 9 -4.23 -0.52 15.65
CA ARG A 9 -5.39 -1.41 15.61
C ARG A 9 -5.86 -1.79 17.02
N ASN A 10 -4.94 -2.20 17.88
CA ASN A 10 -5.26 -2.59 19.26
C ASN A 10 -5.80 -1.38 20.05
N ARG A 11 -5.21 -0.19 19.88
CA ARG A 11 -5.71 1.04 20.48
C ARG A 11 -7.15 1.35 20.04
N ALA A 12 -7.49 1.14 18.77
CA ALA A 12 -8.87 1.31 18.33
C ALA A 12 -9.83 0.33 19.02
N ALA A 13 -9.40 -0.93 19.17
CA ALA A 13 -10.19 -1.94 19.88
C ALA A 13 -10.38 -1.60 21.36
N ASP A 14 -9.33 -1.15 22.04
CA ASP A 14 -9.38 -0.72 23.44
C ASP A 14 -10.33 0.47 23.66
N LEU A 15 -10.53 1.28 22.62
CA LEU A 15 -11.47 2.40 22.60
C LEU A 15 -12.88 2.00 22.12
N GLY A 16 -13.16 0.71 21.97
CA GLY A 16 -14.49 0.18 21.67
C GLY A 16 -14.77 -0.16 20.21
N ALA A 17 -13.78 -0.09 19.32
CA ALA A 17 -13.96 -0.55 17.94
C ALA A 17 -13.97 -2.09 17.88
N THR A 18 -14.92 -2.66 17.12
CA THR A 18 -14.93 -4.09 16.83
C THR A 18 -13.97 -4.39 15.66
N LEU A 19 -13.01 -5.28 15.89
CA LEU A 19 -12.09 -5.76 14.86
C LEU A 19 -12.67 -7.02 14.21
N ILE A 20 -12.74 -7.01 12.88
CA ILE A 20 -13.15 -8.16 12.07
C ILE A 20 -11.97 -8.56 11.18
N ASN A 21 -11.47 -9.76 11.36
CA ASN A 21 -10.45 -10.31 10.46
C ASN A 21 -11.13 -10.93 9.24
N GLY A 22 -11.36 -10.12 8.23
CA GLY A 22 -12.11 -10.54 7.05
C GLY A 22 -11.79 -9.74 5.79
N LEU A 23 -12.26 -10.25 4.67
CA LEU A 23 -12.14 -9.61 3.36
C LEU A 23 -13.53 -9.20 2.87
N VAL A 24 -13.78 -7.90 2.74
CA VAL A 24 -15.01 -7.40 2.11
C VAL A 24 -15.00 -7.78 0.62
N THR A 25 -16.01 -8.52 0.20
CA THR A 25 -16.14 -9.03 -1.17
C THR A 25 -17.17 -8.27 -1.99
N ASN A 26 -18.20 -7.72 -1.34
CA ASN A 26 -19.24 -6.92 -1.98
C ASN A 26 -19.70 -5.79 -1.07
N ILE A 27 -20.08 -4.67 -1.68
CA ILE A 27 -20.65 -3.50 -1.02
C ILE A 27 -21.92 -3.13 -1.78
N ASP A 28 -23.06 -3.25 -1.11
CA ASP A 28 -24.34 -2.78 -1.61
C ASP A 28 -24.62 -1.38 -1.08
N THR A 29 -24.64 -0.42 -1.98
CA THR A 29 -24.82 1.01 -1.67
C THR A 29 -26.27 1.48 -1.79
N GLY A 30 -27.17 0.58 -2.20
CA GLY A 30 -28.53 0.99 -2.59
C GLY A 30 -28.53 1.94 -3.79
N ASN A 31 -29.67 2.57 -4.05
CA ASN A 31 -29.87 3.38 -5.27
C ASN A 31 -29.38 4.83 -5.17
N ASN A 32 -29.09 5.36 -3.99
CA ASN A 32 -28.87 6.79 -3.77
C ASN A 32 -27.67 7.15 -2.89
N TYR A 33 -26.83 6.21 -2.52
CA TYR A 33 -25.67 6.42 -1.64
C TYR A 33 -25.98 7.06 -0.27
N GLN A 34 -27.22 6.97 0.23
CA GLN A 34 -27.60 7.58 1.52
C GLN A 34 -27.54 6.58 2.69
N GLY A 35 -27.28 5.31 2.37
CA GLY A 35 -27.28 4.23 3.36
C GLY A 35 -28.69 3.81 3.81
N PRO A 36 -28.79 2.81 4.68
CA PRO A 36 -27.68 2.01 5.19
C PRO A 36 -27.01 1.17 4.08
N TYR A 37 -25.73 0.84 4.30
CA TYR A 37 -24.94 0.03 3.35
C TYR A 37 -24.82 -1.41 3.87
N THR A 38 -24.87 -2.39 2.96
CA THR A 38 -24.65 -3.79 3.32
C THR A 38 -23.30 -4.27 2.77
N LEU A 39 -22.40 -4.63 3.67
CA LEU A 39 -21.12 -5.23 3.36
C LEU A 39 -21.24 -6.75 3.41
N THR A 40 -20.81 -7.44 2.35
CA THR A 40 -20.61 -8.90 2.38
C THR A 40 -19.12 -9.14 2.52
N TYR A 41 -18.72 -9.98 3.46
CA TYR A 41 -17.32 -10.28 3.69
C TYR A 41 -17.07 -11.77 4.00
N SER A 42 -15.88 -12.23 3.65
CA SER A 42 -15.33 -13.49 4.07
C SER A 42 -14.70 -13.30 5.44
N ASP A 43 -15.21 -13.98 6.45
CA ASP A 43 -14.67 -13.97 7.80
C ASP A 43 -13.59 -15.04 7.94
N PHE A 44 -12.42 -14.66 8.45
CA PHE A 44 -11.28 -15.54 8.71
C PHE A 44 -11.07 -15.80 10.21
N SER A 45 -12.12 -15.69 11.02
CA SER A 45 -12.04 -16.01 12.43
C SER A 45 -11.66 -17.48 12.67
N GLU A 46 -10.71 -17.69 13.57
CA GLU A 46 -9.89 -18.91 13.70
C GLU A 46 -10.61 -20.18 14.17
N GLU A 47 -11.88 -20.13 14.53
CA GLU A 47 -12.48 -21.28 15.26
C GLU A 47 -12.55 -22.60 14.49
N ASN A 48 -12.42 -22.63 13.16
CA ASN A 48 -12.48 -23.90 12.40
C ASN A 48 -11.71 -23.93 11.07
N ASN A 49 -10.83 -23.01 10.75
CA ASN A 49 -10.21 -22.88 9.41
C ASN A 49 -11.25 -22.81 8.25
N LYS A 50 -12.49 -22.49 8.55
CA LYS A 50 -13.54 -22.32 7.55
C LYS A 50 -13.79 -20.86 7.29
N VAL A 51 -13.72 -20.49 6.02
CA VAL A 51 -14.12 -19.15 5.57
C VAL A 51 -15.64 -19.09 5.59
N GLU A 52 -16.21 -18.22 6.42
CA GLU A 52 -17.65 -17.96 6.46
C GLU A 52 -17.97 -16.67 5.72
N ILE A 53 -19.08 -16.70 4.97
CA ILE A 53 -19.60 -15.49 4.33
C ILE A 53 -20.61 -14.82 5.25
N LYS A 54 -20.29 -13.60 5.68
CA LYS A 54 -21.13 -12.82 6.58
C LYS A 54 -21.56 -11.51 5.96
N LYS A 55 -22.60 -10.90 6.52
CA LYS A 55 -23.09 -9.60 6.13
C LYS A 55 -23.12 -8.67 7.34
N LEU A 56 -22.80 -7.41 7.10
CA LEU A 56 -22.82 -6.32 8.08
C LEU A 56 -23.51 -5.12 7.46
N THR A 57 -24.51 -4.57 8.16
CA THR A 57 -25.17 -3.33 7.75
C THR A 57 -24.61 -2.16 8.56
N VAL A 58 -24.26 -1.07 7.88
CA VAL A 58 -23.66 0.14 8.48
C VAL A 58 -24.34 1.40 7.95
N ASP A 59 -24.41 2.44 8.77
CA ASP A 59 -24.98 3.72 8.39
C ASP A 59 -23.98 4.64 7.69
N LEU A 60 -22.69 4.45 7.94
CA LEU A 60 -21.59 5.22 7.38
C LEU A 60 -20.45 4.26 7.00
N LEU A 61 -19.80 4.53 5.87
CA LEU A 61 -18.70 3.70 5.38
C LEU A 61 -17.48 4.56 5.07
N VAL A 62 -16.33 4.22 5.65
CA VAL A 62 -15.03 4.83 5.34
C VAL A 62 -14.14 3.81 4.66
N GLY A 63 -13.73 4.10 3.42
CA GLY A 63 -12.78 3.30 2.66
C GLY A 63 -11.34 3.72 3.00
N ALA A 64 -10.61 2.84 3.69
CA ALA A 64 -9.20 2.95 3.99
C ALA A 64 -8.44 1.73 3.43
N ASP A 65 -8.91 1.21 2.30
CA ASP A 65 -8.58 -0.08 1.71
C ASP A 65 -7.55 0.03 0.57
N GLY A 66 -6.77 1.11 0.58
CA GLY A 66 -5.61 1.32 -0.28
C GLY A 66 -5.95 1.70 -1.73
N ALA A 67 -4.94 1.75 -2.58
CA ALA A 67 -5.04 2.26 -3.94
C ALA A 67 -6.06 1.49 -4.81
N ASN A 68 -6.25 0.20 -4.58
CA ASN A 68 -7.21 -0.65 -5.28
C ASN A 68 -8.60 -0.68 -4.62
N SER A 69 -8.97 0.36 -3.88
CA SER A 69 -10.14 0.47 -3.04
C SER A 69 -11.44 -0.08 -3.68
N ARG A 70 -12.06 -1.01 -2.96
CA ARG A 70 -13.42 -1.52 -3.29
C ARG A 70 -14.48 -0.49 -2.94
N VAL A 71 -14.27 0.27 -1.86
CA VAL A 71 -15.19 1.35 -1.46
C VAL A 71 -15.20 2.44 -2.53
N ALA A 72 -14.03 2.82 -3.08
CA ALA A 72 -13.94 3.78 -4.17
C ALA A 72 -14.72 3.32 -5.42
N LYS A 73 -14.64 2.04 -5.75
CA LYS A 73 -15.41 1.46 -6.86
C LYS A 73 -16.91 1.48 -6.57
N ALA A 74 -17.33 1.09 -5.35
CA ALA A 74 -18.74 1.03 -4.96
C ALA A 74 -19.41 2.41 -4.95
N MET A 75 -18.68 3.49 -4.61
CA MET A 75 -19.20 4.87 -4.60
C MET A 75 -18.97 5.62 -5.92
N ASP A 76 -18.48 4.96 -6.97
CA ASP A 76 -18.12 5.56 -8.25
C ASP A 76 -17.22 6.81 -8.06
N ALA A 77 -16.15 6.65 -7.30
CA ALA A 77 -15.27 7.76 -6.90
C ALA A 77 -14.46 8.37 -8.06
N GLY A 78 -14.55 7.78 -9.24
CA GLY A 78 -13.73 8.10 -10.40
C GLY A 78 -12.33 7.49 -10.32
N ASP A 79 -11.61 7.56 -11.44
CA ASP A 79 -10.26 7.01 -11.56
C ASP A 79 -9.19 8.04 -11.26
N TYR A 80 -7.98 7.56 -11.01
CA TYR A 80 -6.76 8.35 -10.94
C TYR A 80 -5.58 7.61 -11.59
N ASN A 81 -4.57 8.36 -11.98
CA ASN A 81 -3.34 7.77 -12.45
C ASN A 81 -2.54 7.17 -11.28
N VAL A 82 -1.84 6.08 -11.57
CA VAL A 82 -0.98 5.42 -10.60
C VAL A 82 0.41 5.22 -11.19
N ALA A 83 1.43 5.51 -10.39
CA ALA A 83 2.77 4.97 -10.59
C ALA A 83 2.81 3.52 -10.08
N VAL A 84 3.70 2.72 -10.64
CA VAL A 84 3.99 1.37 -10.14
C VAL A 84 5.27 1.45 -9.33
N ALA A 85 5.19 1.15 -8.04
CA ALA A 85 6.35 0.89 -7.20
C ALA A 85 6.68 -0.61 -7.28
N PHE A 86 7.92 -0.92 -7.61
CA PHE A 86 8.46 -2.28 -7.59
C PHE A 86 9.63 -2.32 -6.62
N GLN A 87 9.65 -3.31 -5.74
CA GLN A 87 10.76 -3.45 -4.79
C GLN A 87 11.07 -4.90 -4.45
N GLU A 88 12.32 -5.12 -4.10
CA GLU A 88 12.84 -6.34 -3.51
C GLU A 88 13.18 -6.08 -2.04
N ARG A 89 12.77 -6.97 -1.15
CA ARG A 89 13.30 -7.01 0.21
C ARG A 89 14.55 -7.88 0.19
N ILE A 90 15.67 -7.29 0.60
CA ILE A 90 16.98 -7.94 0.56
C ILE A 90 17.53 -8.02 1.98
N LYS A 91 17.69 -9.24 2.47
CA LYS A 91 18.35 -9.50 3.75
C LYS A 91 19.85 -9.36 3.56
N LEU A 92 20.48 -8.50 4.34
CA LEU A 92 21.92 -8.26 4.30
C LEU A 92 22.59 -8.87 5.52
N PRO A 93 23.88 -9.27 5.42
CA PRO A 93 24.71 -9.53 6.58
C PRO A 93 24.77 -8.34 7.53
N LYS A 94 25.05 -8.61 8.82
CA LYS A 94 24.99 -7.58 9.88
C LYS A 94 25.94 -6.40 9.62
N GLU A 95 27.08 -6.65 9.00
CA GLU A 95 28.08 -5.61 8.70
C GLU A 95 27.54 -4.62 7.66
N GLU A 96 26.89 -5.12 6.60
CA GLU A 96 26.28 -4.29 5.56
C GLU A 96 25.01 -3.59 6.08
N MET A 97 24.22 -4.25 6.96
CA MET A 97 23.07 -3.63 7.60
C MET A 97 23.45 -2.45 8.47
N SER A 98 24.61 -2.48 9.15
CA SER A 98 25.08 -1.37 9.99
C SER A 98 25.32 -0.08 9.21
N TYR A 99 25.67 -0.18 7.92
CA TYR A 99 25.77 0.97 7.03
C TYR A 99 24.42 1.68 6.84
N TYR A 100 23.35 0.91 6.80
CA TYR A 100 21.98 1.43 6.59
C TYR A 100 21.23 1.79 7.89
N GLU A 101 21.80 1.62 9.06
CA GLU A 101 21.12 1.81 10.35
C GLU A 101 20.45 3.19 10.47
N ASN A 102 21.11 4.23 9.96
CA ASN A 102 20.62 5.62 9.98
C ASN A 102 20.62 6.27 8.59
N LEU A 103 20.62 5.48 7.51
CA LEU A 103 20.79 5.97 6.15
C LEU A 103 19.74 5.38 5.21
N ALA A 104 18.93 6.24 4.61
CA ALA A 104 18.09 5.91 3.47
C ALA A 104 18.72 6.51 2.21
N GLU A 105 18.91 5.70 1.18
CA GLU A 105 19.47 6.15 -0.09
C GLU A 105 18.35 6.36 -1.11
N MET A 106 18.41 7.49 -1.82
CA MET A 106 17.55 7.79 -2.96
C MET A 106 18.42 8.01 -4.20
N TYR A 107 18.04 7.40 -5.30
CA TYR A 107 18.74 7.47 -6.57
C TYR A 107 17.88 8.15 -7.61
N VAL A 108 18.42 9.17 -8.27
CA VAL A 108 17.75 9.92 -9.34
C VAL A 108 18.52 9.71 -10.66
N GLY A 109 17.80 9.50 -11.73
CA GLY A 109 18.36 9.33 -13.08
C GLY A 109 17.57 8.32 -13.90
N LYS A 110 17.69 8.43 -15.23
CA LYS A 110 16.91 7.60 -16.17
C LYS A 110 17.18 6.11 -16.08
N ASP A 111 18.32 5.72 -15.55
CA ASP A 111 18.70 4.34 -15.33
C ASP A 111 18.02 3.68 -14.11
N VAL A 112 17.48 4.49 -13.21
CA VAL A 112 16.74 4.01 -12.03
C VAL A 112 15.25 4.39 -12.07
N SER A 113 14.91 5.52 -12.67
CA SER A 113 13.54 5.92 -13.01
C SER A 113 13.54 7.11 -13.96
N PRO A 114 12.71 7.14 -15.00
CA PRO A 114 12.57 8.30 -15.89
C PRO A 114 11.71 9.42 -15.30
N ASP A 115 10.84 9.12 -14.33
CA ASP A 115 9.74 9.98 -13.87
C ASP A 115 9.48 9.92 -12.36
N PHE A 116 10.28 9.13 -11.63
CA PHE A 116 10.25 8.98 -10.19
C PHE A 116 11.68 8.85 -9.63
N TYR A 117 11.94 7.92 -8.71
CA TYR A 117 13.27 7.64 -8.16
C TYR A 117 13.44 6.16 -7.83
N GLY A 118 14.70 5.73 -7.66
CA GLY A 118 15.05 4.46 -7.03
C GLY A 118 15.42 4.65 -5.57
N TRP A 119 15.31 3.61 -4.76
CA TRP A 119 15.61 3.69 -3.32
C TRP A 119 16.28 2.44 -2.77
N VAL A 120 17.05 2.64 -1.70
CA VAL A 120 17.43 1.61 -0.73
C VAL A 120 17.03 2.12 0.65
N PHE A 121 15.95 1.57 1.21
CA PHE A 121 15.40 1.98 2.49
C PHE A 121 15.61 0.90 3.54
N PRO A 122 16.29 1.22 4.66
CA PRO A 122 16.47 0.26 5.74
C PRO A 122 15.13 -0.12 6.37
N LYS A 123 15.08 -1.38 6.75
CA LYS A 123 14.09 -1.99 7.62
C LYS A 123 14.83 -2.59 8.81
N TYR A 124 14.13 -3.22 9.72
CA TYR A 124 14.76 -3.74 10.93
C TYR A 124 15.88 -4.76 10.65
N ASP A 125 15.65 -5.70 9.74
CA ASP A 125 16.52 -6.86 9.46
C ASP A 125 16.86 -7.02 7.97
N HIS A 126 16.41 -6.10 7.13
CA HIS A 126 16.62 -6.11 5.68
C HIS A 126 16.57 -4.69 5.11
N VAL A 127 16.87 -4.54 3.84
CA VAL A 127 16.62 -3.31 3.08
C VAL A 127 15.54 -3.53 2.03
N ALA A 128 14.71 -2.50 1.78
CA ALA A 128 13.81 -2.46 0.65
C ALA A 128 14.49 -1.70 -0.49
N VAL A 129 14.79 -2.41 -1.57
CA VAL A 129 15.46 -1.89 -2.77
C VAL A 129 14.45 -1.82 -3.88
N GLY A 130 14.17 -0.64 -4.41
CA GLY A 130 13.11 -0.51 -5.37
C GLY A 130 13.18 0.71 -6.26
N THR A 131 12.23 0.77 -7.19
CA THR A 131 12.00 1.88 -8.12
C THR A 131 10.52 2.13 -8.29
N GLY A 132 10.17 3.35 -8.68
CA GLY A 132 8.82 3.72 -9.08
C GLY A 132 8.81 4.29 -10.50
N THR A 133 7.73 4.08 -11.24
CA THR A 133 7.53 4.71 -12.55
C THR A 133 6.05 4.76 -12.92
N MET A 134 5.67 5.78 -13.69
CA MET A 134 4.37 5.91 -14.35
C MET A 134 4.21 4.97 -15.56
N GLN A 135 5.31 4.52 -16.11
CA GLN A 135 5.33 3.71 -17.32
C GLN A 135 5.00 2.25 -16.97
N LYS A 136 3.84 1.77 -17.43
CA LYS A 136 3.33 0.41 -17.16
C LYS A 136 3.96 -0.65 -18.08
N ASN A 137 5.29 -0.68 -18.16
CA ASN A 137 6.02 -1.65 -18.98
C ASN A 137 6.89 -2.54 -18.06
N GLN A 138 6.58 -3.84 -18.02
CA GLN A 138 7.28 -4.79 -17.14
C GLN A 138 8.77 -4.93 -17.45
N SER A 139 9.18 -4.88 -18.71
CA SER A 139 10.60 -4.98 -19.08
C SER A 139 11.37 -3.73 -18.62
N LEU A 140 10.75 -2.55 -18.74
CA LEU A 140 11.31 -1.31 -18.24
C LEU A 140 11.47 -1.35 -16.71
N ILE A 141 10.44 -1.77 -15.98
CA ILE A 141 10.49 -1.85 -14.50
C ILE A 141 11.64 -2.75 -14.03
N LYS A 142 11.84 -3.90 -14.69
CA LYS A 142 12.97 -4.79 -14.40
C LYS A 142 14.32 -4.12 -14.65
N SER A 143 14.46 -3.45 -15.80
CA SER A 143 15.68 -2.71 -16.16
C SER A 143 15.98 -1.58 -15.15
N LEU A 144 14.97 -0.85 -14.71
CA LEU A 144 15.12 0.21 -13.70
C LEU A 144 15.53 -0.38 -12.34
N GLN A 145 14.95 -1.51 -11.94
CA GLN A 145 15.35 -2.23 -10.72
C GLN A 145 16.82 -2.68 -10.79
N GLU A 146 17.25 -3.19 -11.94
CA GLU A 146 18.66 -3.51 -12.17
C GLU A 146 19.56 -2.26 -12.07
N GLY A 147 19.11 -1.12 -12.56
CA GLY A 147 19.79 0.16 -12.40
C GLY A 147 20.02 0.53 -10.94
N VAL A 148 18.98 0.41 -10.09
CA VAL A 148 19.10 0.64 -8.64
C VAL A 148 20.10 -0.35 -8.02
N ARG A 149 19.98 -1.63 -8.34
CA ARG A 149 20.91 -2.67 -7.85
C ARG A 149 22.35 -2.41 -8.26
N ASN A 150 22.57 -1.94 -9.49
CA ASN A 150 23.91 -1.62 -9.98
C ASN A 150 24.54 -0.44 -9.25
N ARG A 151 23.76 0.59 -8.93
CA ARG A 151 24.24 1.73 -8.13
C ARG A 151 24.58 1.33 -6.70
N ALA A 152 23.79 0.48 -6.09
CA ALA A 152 24.00 -0.02 -4.73
C ALA A 152 24.87 -1.30 -4.66
N LYS A 153 25.43 -1.77 -5.79
CA LYS A 153 26.05 -3.10 -5.95
C LYS A 153 27.04 -3.47 -4.84
N LYS A 154 27.90 -2.55 -4.42
CA LYS A 154 28.91 -2.81 -3.40
C LYS A 154 28.29 -3.17 -2.04
N ARG A 155 27.11 -2.61 -1.73
CA ARG A 155 26.42 -2.79 -0.45
C ARG A 155 25.43 -3.94 -0.47
N LEU A 156 24.98 -4.36 -1.66
CA LEU A 156 23.98 -5.42 -1.83
C LEU A 156 24.60 -6.76 -2.25
N ALA A 157 25.94 -6.84 -2.41
CA ALA A 157 26.64 -7.98 -3.03
C ALA A 157 26.36 -9.32 -2.33
N ASN A 158 26.26 -9.30 -0.99
CA ASN A 158 26.04 -10.51 -0.17
C ASN A 158 24.58 -10.64 0.30
N GLY A 159 23.67 -9.88 -0.32
CA GLY A 159 22.26 -9.85 0.06
C GLY A 159 21.45 -10.98 -0.57
N GLU A 160 20.53 -11.52 0.20
CA GLU A 160 19.54 -12.51 -0.23
C GLU A 160 18.19 -11.84 -0.46
N VAL A 161 17.60 -12.02 -1.66
CA VAL A 161 16.23 -11.53 -1.94
C VAL A 161 15.24 -12.44 -1.22
N ILE A 162 14.57 -11.90 -0.19
CA ILE A 162 13.58 -12.63 0.62
C ILE A 162 12.14 -12.40 0.16
N LYS A 163 11.87 -11.30 -0.56
CA LYS A 163 10.53 -11.00 -1.09
C LYS A 163 10.61 -10.02 -2.26
N VAL A 164 9.69 -10.17 -3.22
CA VAL A 164 9.47 -9.23 -4.31
C VAL A 164 8.04 -8.72 -4.22
N GLU A 165 7.86 -7.40 -4.35
CA GLU A 165 6.56 -6.75 -4.20
C GLU A 165 6.37 -5.67 -5.27
N ALA A 166 5.12 -5.48 -5.69
CA ALA A 166 4.72 -4.36 -6.53
C ALA A 166 3.42 -3.75 -6.00
N HIS A 167 3.36 -2.42 -5.91
CA HIS A 167 2.20 -1.71 -5.42
C HIS A 167 1.90 -0.49 -6.30
N PRO A 168 0.62 -0.19 -6.57
CA PRO A 168 0.24 1.07 -7.18
C PRO A 168 0.39 2.21 -6.17
N ILE A 169 0.94 3.33 -6.63
CA ILE A 169 1.01 4.59 -5.88
C ILE A 169 0.13 5.61 -6.59
N PRO A 170 -0.93 6.14 -5.96
CA PRO A 170 -1.74 7.20 -6.53
C PRO A 170 -0.91 8.44 -6.85
N GLU A 171 -1.20 9.12 -7.96
CA GLU A 171 -0.54 10.36 -8.32
C GLU A 171 -1.27 11.62 -7.86
N HIS A 172 -2.57 11.53 -7.68
CA HIS A 172 -3.43 12.63 -7.28
C HIS A 172 -4.70 12.12 -6.62
N PRO A 173 -5.39 12.97 -5.86
CA PRO A 173 -6.67 12.59 -5.25
C PRO A 173 -7.73 12.19 -6.29
N ARG A 174 -8.59 11.24 -5.92
CA ARG A 174 -9.76 10.89 -6.74
C ARG A 174 -10.70 12.08 -6.89
N PRO A 175 -11.46 12.16 -7.99
CA PRO A 175 -12.44 13.23 -8.23
C PRO A 175 -13.49 13.32 -7.12
N ARG A 176 -14.01 12.17 -6.66
CA ARG A 176 -15.03 12.08 -5.60
C ARG A 176 -14.47 11.28 -4.43
N ARG A 177 -14.37 11.90 -3.26
CA ARG A 177 -13.86 11.29 -2.04
C ARG A 177 -14.91 11.19 -0.94
N VAL A 178 -16.03 11.89 -1.13
CA VAL A 178 -17.21 11.79 -0.28
C VAL A 178 -18.43 11.73 -1.18
N VAL A 179 -19.28 10.72 -0.98
CA VAL A 179 -20.55 10.54 -1.69
C VAL A 179 -21.58 9.98 -0.70
N GLY A 180 -22.67 10.69 -0.48
CA GLY A 180 -23.65 10.32 0.53
C GLY A 180 -23.03 10.22 1.92
N ARG A 181 -23.10 9.03 2.53
CA ARG A 181 -22.48 8.71 3.81
C ARG A 181 -21.24 7.82 3.66
N MET A 182 -20.59 7.87 2.50
CA MET A 182 -19.34 7.17 2.21
C MET A 182 -18.21 8.17 2.07
N ALA A 183 -17.03 7.84 2.62
CA ALA A 183 -15.82 8.64 2.50
C ALA A 183 -14.60 7.75 2.21
N LEU A 184 -13.58 8.32 1.57
CA LEU A 184 -12.28 7.67 1.33
C LEU A 184 -11.19 8.41 2.08
N VAL A 185 -10.18 7.66 2.56
CA VAL A 185 -8.99 8.21 3.23
C VAL A 185 -7.72 7.51 2.71
N GLY A 186 -6.56 8.13 2.93
CA GLY A 186 -5.26 7.60 2.52
C GLY A 186 -5.18 7.31 1.01
N ASP A 187 -4.52 6.22 0.62
CA ASP A 187 -4.35 5.81 -0.79
C ASP A 187 -5.68 5.53 -1.49
N ALA A 188 -6.71 5.10 -0.75
CA ALA A 188 -8.04 4.91 -1.32
C ALA A 188 -8.63 6.22 -1.85
N ALA A 189 -8.35 7.34 -1.20
CA ALA A 189 -8.69 8.68 -1.64
C ALA A 189 -7.68 9.28 -2.63
N GLY A 190 -6.50 8.67 -2.75
CA GLY A 190 -5.38 9.19 -3.53
C GLY A 190 -4.57 10.27 -2.79
N TYR A 191 -4.59 10.27 -1.46
CA TYR A 191 -3.83 11.23 -0.64
C TYR A 191 -2.36 10.81 -0.51
N VAL A 192 -1.61 11.05 -1.56
CA VAL A 192 -0.19 10.76 -1.67
C VAL A 192 0.52 11.95 -2.30
N THR A 193 1.69 12.32 -1.76
CA THR A 193 2.53 13.37 -2.35
C THR A 193 3.08 12.90 -3.69
N LYS A 194 2.74 13.60 -4.76
CA LYS A 194 3.12 13.21 -6.13
C LYS A 194 4.64 13.07 -6.31
N SER A 195 5.42 13.94 -5.69
CA SER A 195 6.88 13.98 -5.87
C SER A 195 7.63 12.89 -5.12
N SER A 196 7.10 12.40 -4.00
CA SER A 196 7.79 11.44 -3.12
C SER A 196 7.07 10.10 -2.97
N GLY A 197 5.79 10.02 -3.35
CA GLY A 197 4.98 8.82 -3.12
C GLY A 197 4.66 8.59 -1.62
N GLU A 198 4.86 9.62 -0.76
CA GLU A 198 4.61 9.54 0.67
C GLU A 198 3.13 9.85 0.95
N GLY A 199 2.45 8.96 1.65
CA GLY A 199 1.03 9.05 1.98
C GLY A 199 0.68 8.80 3.45
N ILE A 200 1.66 8.48 4.31
CA ILE A 200 1.38 8.13 5.70
C ILE A 200 0.97 9.35 6.52
N TYR A 201 1.44 10.52 6.15
CA TYR A 201 1.16 11.77 6.85
C TYR A 201 -0.25 12.34 6.53
N PHE A 202 -0.82 12.01 5.36
CA PHE A 202 -2.09 12.60 4.87
C PHE A 202 -3.32 11.75 5.14
#